data_a619e8517c550e004b7d0cc942fbc159
#
_entry.id   a619e8517c550e004b7d0cc942fbc159
#
_cell.length_a   1.000
_cell.length_b   1.000
_cell.length_c   1.000
_cell.angle_alpha   90.00
_cell.angle_beta   90.00
_cell.angle_gamma   90.00
#
_symmetry.space_group_name_H-M   'P 1'
#
loop_
_entity.id
_entity.type
_entity.pdbx_description
1 polymer ?
#
loop_
_entity_poly.entity_id
_entity_poly.type
_entity_poly.pdbx_seq_one_letter_code
_entity_poly.pdbx_strand_id
1 'polypeptide(L)'
;MVLFGLSVLMIAACSDDDGGAQSETKRDVKRGRAVFLANCVACHNNDPSRDGPIGPAIRGSSRELLLARVLGSDYPPNYRPKRPTKIMPQFPFLRDEIPNLAAYLNS
;
A
#
# COMPACT_ATOMS: atom_id res chain seq x y z
N MET A 1 -59.26 -32.77 7.63
CA MET A 1 -58.95 -31.44 7.12
C MET A 1 -57.63 -31.01 7.74
N VAL A 2 -56.57 -31.19 7.01
CA VAL A 2 -55.20 -30.98 7.49
C VAL A 2 -54.68 -29.66 6.91
N LEU A 3 -54.46 -28.66 7.76
CA LEU A 3 -53.85 -27.39 7.39
C LEU A 3 -52.33 -27.56 7.42
N PHE A 4 -51.74 -27.56 6.25
CA PHE A 4 -50.30 -27.46 6.09
C PHE A 4 -49.89 -25.99 6.25
N GLY A 5 -49.27 -25.69 7.38
CA GLY A 5 -48.56 -24.42 7.59
C GLY A 5 -47.25 -24.40 6.82
N LEU A 6 -47.22 -23.59 5.79
CA LEU A 6 -45.97 -23.34 5.02
C LEU A 6 -45.11 -22.38 5.82
N SER A 7 -44.11 -22.94 6.51
CA SER A 7 -43.10 -22.12 7.20
C SER A 7 -42.08 -21.64 6.15
N VAL A 8 -42.22 -20.36 5.76
CA VAL A 8 -41.24 -19.71 4.91
C VAL A 8 -40.05 -19.37 5.78
N LEU A 9 -39.01 -20.13 5.62
CA LEU A 9 -37.70 -19.83 6.21
C LEU A 9 -37.06 -18.69 5.41
N MET A 10 -37.18 -17.45 5.91
CA MET A 10 -36.43 -16.33 5.36
C MET A 10 -34.95 -16.52 5.73
N ILE A 11 -34.16 -16.95 4.78
CA ILE A 11 -32.73 -16.90 4.87
C ILE A 11 -32.34 -15.44 4.62
N ALA A 12 -32.04 -14.70 5.68
CA ALA A 12 -31.41 -13.41 5.57
C ALA A 12 -29.98 -13.66 5.08
N ALA A 13 -29.76 -13.46 3.79
CA ALA A 13 -28.41 -13.40 3.25
C ALA A 13 -27.77 -12.10 3.78
N CYS A 14 -26.87 -12.22 4.76
CA CYS A 14 -25.96 -11.14 5.10
C CYS A 14 -25.01 -10.96 3.93
N SER A 15 -25.28 -9.96 3.09
CA SER A 15 -24.31 -9.52 2.09
C SER A 15 -23.31 -8.62 2.79
N ASP A 16 -22.12 -9.15 3.06
CA ASP A 16 -20.97 -8.40 3.61
C ASP A 16 -20.28 -7.52 2.56
N ASP A 17 -21.03 -7.03 1.56
CA ASP A 17 -20.44 -6.30 0.43
C ASP A 17 -19.95 -4.90 0.80
N ASP A 18 -20.42 -4.30 1.90
CA ASP A 18 -20.02 -2.94 2.29
C ASP A 18 -18.68 -2.86 3.05
N GLY A 19 -18.18 -3.96 3.55
CA GLY A 19 -16.92 -4.01 4.31
C GLY A 19 -15.68 -4.38 3.50
N GLY A 20 -15.84 -4.99 2.31
CA GLY A 20 -14.75 -5.61 1.54
C GLY A 20 -13.69 -4.62 1.05
N ALA A 21 -14.09 -3.54 0.37
CA ALA A 21 -13.17 -2.56 -0.20
C ALA A 21 -12.44 -1.76 0.89
N GLN A 22 -13.12 -1.36 1.96
CA GLN A 22 -12.50 -0.65 3.09
C GLN A 22 -11.57 -1.56 3.88
N SER A 23 -11.93 -2.83 4.08
CA SER A 23 -11.10 -3.83 4.74
C SER A 23 -9.82 -4.12 3.94
N GLU A 24 -9.91 -4.21 2.62
CA GLU A 24 -8.76 -4.40 1.73
C GLU A 24 -7.83 -3.20 1.81
N THR A 25 -8.35 -1.96 1.72
CA THR A 25 -7.55 -0.74 1.84
C THR A 25 -6.84 -0.66 3.19
N LYS A 26 -7.53 -0.97 4.28
CA LYS A 26 -6.91 -1.00 5.63
C LYS A 26 -5.81 -2.05 5.74
N ARG A 27 -6.03 -3.24 5.18
CA ARG A 27 -5.01 -4.30 5.14
C ARG A 27 -3.81 -3.90 4.31
N ASP A 28 -4.03 -3.27 3.16
CA ASP A 28 -2.99 -2.80 2.27
C ASP A 28 -2.14 -1.72 2.93
N VAL A 29 -2.76 -0.76 3.60
CA VAL A 29 -2.06 0.29 4.37
C VAL A 29 -1.25 -0.33 5.51
N LYS A 30 -1.83 -1.24 6.26
CA LYS A 30 -1.13 -1.93 7.37
C LYS A 30 0.05 -2.75 6.85
N ARG A 31 -0.13 -3.48 5.77
CA ARG A 31 0.93 -4.25 5.12
C ARG A 31 2.02 -3.34 4.57
N GLY A 32 1.65 -2.28 3.89
CA GLY A 32 2.57 -1.29 3.35
C GLY A 32 3.42 -0.64 4.45
N ARG A 33 2.82 -0.32 5.59
CA ARG A 33 3.55 0.18 6.75
C ARG A 33 4.59 -0.82 7.25
N ALA A 34 4.22 -2.09 7.37
CA ALA A 34 5.14 -3.13 7.80
C ALA A 34 6.32 -3.30 6.84
N VAL A 35 6.05 -3.29 5.53
CA VAL A 35 7.08 -3.36 4.49
C VAL A 35 8.00 -2.13 4.53
N PHE A 36 7.43 -0.94 4.69
CA PHE A 36 8.19 0.31 4.82
C PHE A 36 9.11 0.28 6.03
N LEU A 37 8.61 -0.07 7.20
CA LEU A 37 9.41 -0.12 8.43
C LEU A 37 10.52 -1.17 8.36
N ALA A 38 10.31 -2.26 7.65
CA ALA A 38 11.30 -3.33 7.52
C ALA A 38 12.42 -3.00 6.52
N ASN A 39 12.16 -2.17 5.49
CA ASN A 39 13.07 -2.03 4.36
C ASN A 39 13.53 -0.60 4.05
N CYS A 40 12.84 0.41 4.52
CA CYS A 40 13.02 1.79 4.02
C CYS A 40 13.60 2.74 5.07
N VAL A 41 13.42 2.47 6.35
CA VAL A 41 13.73 3.43 7.44
C VAL A 41 15.23 3.62 7.71
N ALA A 42 16.08 2.74 7.22
CA ALA A 42 17.51 2.92 7.35
C ALA A 42 18.02 4.19 6.62
N CYS A 43 17.37 4.56 5.53
CA CYS A 43 17.71 5.72 4.73
C CYS A 43 16.63 6.81 4.81
N HIS A 44 15.36 6.41 4.84
CA HIS A 44 14.24 7.32 5.00
C HIS A 44 13.79 7.37 6.47
N ASN A 45 13.12 8.44 6.85
CA ASN A 45 12.62 8.57 8.23
C ASN A 45 11.51 7.55 8.51
N ASN A 46 11.35 7.12 9.75
CA ASN A 46 10.22 6.31 10.21
C ASN A 46 8.88 6.98 9.91
N ASP A 47 8.84 8.30 9.94
CA ASP A 47 7.74 9.10 9.44
C ASP A 47 8.02 9.43 7.97
N PRO A 48 7.26 8.87 7.01
CA PRO A 48 7.53 9.10 5.59
C PRO A 48 7.31 10.54 5.13
N SER A 49 6.70 11.40 5.94
CA SER A 49 6.56 12.83 5.64
C SER A 49 7.79 13.66 6.02
N ARG A 50 8.80 13.04 6.60
CA ARG A 50 10.06 13.70 7.00
C ARG A 50 11.23 13.16 6.21
N ASP A 51 12.23 14.03 6.00
CA ASP A 51 13.51 13.60 5.45
C ASP A 51 14.23 12.67 6.44
N GLY A 52 14.84 11.63 5.90
CA GLY A 52 15.71 10.73 6.64
C GLY A 52 17.17 11.18 6.57
N PRO A 53 18.07 10.40 7.18
CA PRO A 53 19.50 10.72 7.19
C PRO A 53 20.16 10.63 5.81
N ILE A 54 19.59 9.84 4.90
CA ILE A 54 20.15 9.62 3.57
C ILE A 54 19.13 9.96 2.48
N GLY A 55 17.89 9.50 2.62
CA GLY A 55 16.82 9.69 1.64
C GLY A 55 15.82 10.78 2.03
N PRO A 56 15.09 11.33 1.06
CA PRO A 56 14.09 12.37 1.30
C PRO A 56 12.80 11.82 1.90
N ALA A 57 11.90 12.72 2.30
CA ALA A 57 10.51 12.40 2.60
C ALA A 57 9.85 11.75 1.38
N ILE A 58 9.10 10.68 1.60
CA ILE A 58 8.50 9.88 0.52
C ILE A 58 6.98 9.73 0.62
N ARG A 59 6.33 10.39 1.58
CA ARG A 59 4.87 10.42 1.63
C ARG A 59 4.32 11.01 0.34
N GLY A 60 3.24 10.42 -0.17
CA GLY A 60 2.63 10.81 -1.44
C GLY A 60 3.27 10.17 -2.67
N SER A 61 4.24 9.28 -2.50
CA SER A 61 4.86 8.57 -3.62
C SER A 61 3.84 7.76 -4.41
N SER A 62 3.77 7.99 -5.72
CA SER A 62 2.90 7.24 -6.61
C SER A 62 3.39 5.80 -6.79
N ARG A 63 2.49 4.93 -7.20
CA ARG A 63 2.85 3.55 -7.58
C ARG A 63 3.92 3.54 -8.67
N GLU A 64 3.80 4.43 -9.65
CA GLU A 64 4.75 4.56 -10.75
C GLU A 64 6.15 4.93 -10.25
N LEU A 65 6.24 5.90 -9.33
CA LEU A 65 7.50 6.28 -8.71
C LEU A 65 8.11 5.12 -7.92
N LEU A 66 7.31 4.39 -7.16
CA LEU A 66 7.76 3.24 -6.38
C LEU A 66 8.28 2.12 -7.29
N LEU A 67 7.57 1.82 -8.38
CA LEU A 67 8.05 0.84 -9.36
C LEU A 67 9.42 1.22 -9.93
N ALA A 68 9.60 2.48 -10.30
CA ALA A 68 10.85 2.95 -10.88
C ALA A 68 12.01 2.93 -9.86
N ARG A 69 11.76 3.35 -8.62
CA ARG A 69 12.80 3.53 -7.60
C ARG A 69 13.10 2.28 -6.79
N VAL A 70 12.08 1.49 -6.47
CA VAL A 70 12.24 0.29 -5.64
C VAL A 70 12.76 -0.88 -6.47
N LEU A 71 12.25 -1.07 -7.67
CA LEU A 71 12.62 -2.19 -8.53
C LEU A 71 13.79 -1.88 -9.47
N GLY A 72 13.99 -0.61 -9.78
CA GLY A 72 15.06 -0.12 -10.64
C GLY A 72 15.81 1.03 -10.01
N SER A 73 16.69 1.64 -10.76
CA SER A 73 17.42 2.84 -10.35
C SER A 73 16.96 4.10 -11.09
N ASP A 74 15.84 4.02 -11.79
CA ASP A 74 15.31 5.08 -12.63
C ASP A 74 14.25 5.91 -11.93
N TYR A 75 13.83 6.96 -12.61
CA TYR A 75 12.69 7.79 -12.26
C TYR A 75 11.65 7.73 -13.38
N PRO A 76 10.36 7.93 -13.07
CA PRO A 76 9.35 8.08 -14.11
C PRO A 76 9.67 9.28 -15.03
N PRO A 77 9.22 9.25 -16.30
CA PRO A 77 9.36 10.40 -17.19
C PRO A 77 8.79 11.68 -16.55
N ASN A 78 9.49 12.77 -16.73
CA ASN A 78 9.10 14.11 -16.21
C ASN A 78 9.10 14.24 -14.67
N TYR A 79 9.57 13.24 -13.95
CA TYR A 79 9.73 13.34 -12.49
C TYR A 79 10.99 14.12 -12.15
N ARG A 80 10.86 15.09 -11.23
CA ARG A 80 12.02 15.84 -10.72
C ARG A 80 12.49 15.21 -9.41
N PRO A 81 13.69 14.59 -9.38
CA PRO A 81 14.22 13.99 -8.16
C PRO A 81 14.39 15.00 -7.02
N LYS A 82 14.05 14.60 -5.81
CA LYS A 82 14.24 15.43 -4.60
C LYS A 82 15.70 15.49 -4.17
N ARG A 83 16.51 14.52 -4.57
CA ARG A 83 17.93 14.44 -4.28
C ARG A 83 18.72 14.19 -5.57
N PRO A 84 19.92 14.76 -5.73
CA PRO A 84 20.76 14.53 -6.91
C PRO A 84 21.48 13.20 -6.89
N THR A 85 21.48 12.49 -5.76
CA THR A 85 22.17 11.21 -5.57
C THR A 85 21.32 10.04 -6.06
N LYS A 86 21.97 8.98 -6.54
CA LYS A 86 21.34 7.73 -6.98
C LYS A 86 21.82 6.55 -6.14
N ILE A 87 21.88 6.75 -4.82
CA ILE A 87 22.43 5.76 -3.89
C ILE A 87 21.40 4.80 -3.32
N MET A 88 20.09 5.00 -3.61
CA MET A 88 19.06 4.09 -3.16
C MET A 88 19.28 2.71 -3.80
N PRO A 89 19.41 1.64 -3.01
CA PRO A 89 19.54 0.29 -3.55
C PRO A 89 18.20 -0.17 -4.15
N GLN A 90 18.29 -1.18 -5.01
CA GLN A 90 17.11 -1.83 -5.60
C GLN A 90 16.61 -2.95 -4.68
N PHE A 91 15.29 -3.11 -4.64
CA PHE A 91 14.62 -4.14 -3.85
C PHE A 91 13.68 -4.95 -4.76
N PRO A 92 14.21 -5.75 -5.70
CA PRO A 92 13.37 -6.48 -6.65
C PRO A 92 12.41 -7.47 -6.00
N PHE A 93 12.74 -7.97 -4.81
CA PHE A 93 11.88 -8.85 -4.03
C PHE A 93 10.61 -8.16 -3.49
N LEU A 94 10.54 -6.82 -3.55
CA LEU A 94 9.36 -6.06 -3.11
C LEU A 94 8.35 -5.79 -4.23
N ARG A 95 8.49 -6.40 -5.39
CA ARG A 95 7.60 -6.17 -6.54
C ARG A 95 6.13 -6.30 -6.16
N ASP A 96 5.76 -7.36 -5.48
CA ASP A 96 4.37 -7.64 -5.11
C ASP A 96 3.87 -6.74 -3.97
N GLU A 97 4.78 -6.04 -3.30
CA GLU A 97 4.45 -5.13 -2.21
C GLU A 97 4.25 -3.67 -2.66
N ILE A 98 4.50 -3.36 -3.92
CA ILE A 98 4.37 -1.98 -4.42
C ILE A 98 2.96 -1.42 -4.22
N PRO A 99 1.86 -2.16 -4.50
CA PRO A 99 0.52 -1.64 -4.20
C PRO A 99 0.30 -1.30 -2.73
N ASN A 100 0.84 -2.12 -1.83
CA ASN A 100 0.72 -1.93 -0.39
C ASN A 100 1.51 -0.72 0.09
N LEU A 101 2.74 -0.58 -0.39
CA LEU A 101 3.56 0.60 -0.12
C LEU A 101 2.88 1.89 -0.60
N ALA A 102 2.35 1.88 -1.82
CA ALA A 102 1.61 3.02 -2.36
C ALA A 102 0.39 3.36 -1.50
N ALA A 103 -0.37 2.36 -1.06
CA ALA A 103 -1.51 2.56 -0.17
C ALA A 103 -1.09 3.22 1.15
N TYR A 104 -0.02 2.75 1.76
CA TYR A 104 0.50 3.32 3.01
C TYR A 104 1.01 4.75 2.82
N LEU A 105 1.81 5.01 1.81
CA LEU A 105 2.41 6.32 1.57
C LEU A 105 1.39 7.37 1.12
N ASN A 106 0.21 6.96 0.70
CA ASN A 106 -0.89 7.84 0.29
C ASN A 106 -2.10 7.77 1.24
N SER A 107 -1.92 7.17 2.38
CA SER A 107 -2.97 7.10 3.40
C SER A 107 -3.09 8.38 4.24
#